data_5edb3508158003d8a7b8e061681f8428
#
_entry.id   5edb3508158003d8a7b8e061681f8428
#
_cell.length_a   1.000
_cell.length_b   1.000
_cell.length_c   1.000
_cell.angle_alpha   90.00
_cell.angle_beta   90.00
_cell.angle_gamma   90.00
#
_symmetry.space_group_name_H-M   'P 1'
#
loop_
_entity.id
_entity.type
_entity.pdbx_description
1 polymer ?
#
loop_
_entity_poly.entity_id
_entity_poly.type
_entity_poly.pdbx_seq_one_letter_code
_entity_poly.pdbx_strand_id
1 'polypeptide(L)'
;MAKTIAETAIDSCAAKGYAVSAVVVDRAGDVIVAMRADNAGPHTMENARRKAYTARSFRTSTTAYAKRFADNDPVVRQQVTLPNVIAIPGGLPVKLGDEVIAGVGVSGSPGVDEPCVQAGLDKVAEQLK
;
A
#
# COMPACT_ATOMS: atom_id res chain seq x y z
N MET A 1 15.11 -1.09 5.24
CA MET A 1 14.29 -0.24 4.37
C MET A 1 12.79 -0.45 4.60
N ALA A 2 12.30 -1.66 4.50
CA ALA A 2 10.86 -1.95 4.66
C ALA A 2 10.28 -1.49 6.01
N LYS A 3 10.99 -1.75 7.10
CA LYS A 3 10.56 -1.31 8.43
C LYS A 3 10.46 0.23 8.50
N THR A 4 11.44 0.94 7.95
CA THR A 4 11.44 2.40 7.93
C THR A 4 10.25 2.94 7.14
N ILE A 5 9.92 2.34 5.99
CA ILE A 5 8.75 2.72 5.20
C ILE A 5 7.48 2.59 6.04
N ALA A 6 7.28 1.42 6.67
CA ALA A 6 6.08 1.15 7.46
C ALA A 6 5.95 2.08 8.67
N GLU A 7 7.03 2.27 9.43
CA GLU A 7 7.03 3.16 10.59
C GLU A 7 6.73 4.60 10.19
N THR A 8 7.38 5.09 9.13
CA THR A 8 7.19 6.45 8.64
C THR A 8 5.74 6.67 8.17
N ALA A 9 5.18 5.69 7.46
CA ALA A 9 3.79 5.78 7.00
C ALA A 9 2.82 5.87 8.19
N ILE A 10 3.01 5.05 9.21
CA ILE A 10 2.19 5.09 10.43
C ILE A 10 2.32 6.44 11.13
N ASP A 11 3.55 6.93 11.30
CA ASP A 11 3.81 8.22 11.95
C ASP A 11 3.21 9.38 11.15
N SER A 12 3.31 9.35 9.84
CA SER A 12 2.71 10.37 8.97
C SER A 12 1.20 10.44 9.14
N CYS A 13 0.52 9.31 9.16
CA CYS A 13 -0.92 9.26 9.39
C CYS A 13 -1.29 9.66 10.82
N ALA A 14 -0.50 9.24 11.81
CA ALA A 14 -0.71 9.61 13.21
C ALA A 14 -0.66 11.12 13.41
N ALA A 15 0.27 11.81 12.73
CA ALA A 15 0.39 13.26 12.76
C ALA A 15 -0.85 13.97 12.22
N LYS A 16 -1.64 13.29 11.39
CA LYS A 16 -2.90 13.80 10.83
C LYS A 16 -4.13 13.32 11.63
N GLY A 17 -3.92 12.61 12.74
CA GLY A 17 -4.99 12.14 13.62
C GLY A 17 -5.55 10.77 13.27
N TYR A 18 -4.86 9.98 12.45
CA TYR A 18 -5.32 8.65 12.02
C TYR A 18 -4.46 7.52 12.59
N ALA A 19 -5.14 6.46 13.03
CA ALA A 19 -4.50 5.21 13.45
C ALA A 19 -4.63 4.19 12.31
N VAL A 20 -3.49 3.75 11.75
CA VAL A 20 -3.47 2.92 10.55
C VAL A 20 -2.64 1.66 10.73
N SER A 21 -2.83 0.71 9.81
CA SER A 21 -1.91 -0.39 9.57
C SER A 21 -1.10 -0.10 8.32
N ALA A 22 0.16 -0.55 8.31
CA ALA A 22 1.05 -0.45 7.16
C ALA A 22 1.70 -1.82 6.90
N VAL A 23 1.72 -2.25 5.65
CA VAL A 23 2.27 -3.55 5.25
C VAL A 23 3.18 -3.35 4.05
N VAL A 24 4.34 -3.99 4.08
CA VAL A 24 5.28 -4.05 2.94
C VAL A 24 5.37 -5.50 2.50
N VAL A 25 5.20 -5.75 1.21
CA VAL A 25 5.39 -7.08 0.60
C VAL A 25 6.58 -7.05 -0.36
N ASP A 26 7.23 -8.21 -0.53
CA ASP A 26 8.36 -8.38 -1.44
C ASP A 26 7.91 -8.64 -2.89
N ARG A 27 8.86 -9.01 -3.76
CA ARG A 27 8.57 -9.31 -5.17
C ARG A 27 7.56 -10.44 -5.36
N ALA A 28 7.55 -11.41 -4.44
CA ALA A 28 6.63 -12.54 -4.48
C ALA A 28 5.25 -12.22 -3.89
N GLY A 29 5.08 -11.02 -3.35
CA GLY A 29 3.85 -10.64 -2.66
C GLY A 29 3.79 -11.11 -1.22
N ASP A 30 4.89 -11.66 -0.70
CA ASP A 30 4.96 -12.11 0.69
C ASP A 30 5.26 -10.95 1.64
N VAL A 31 4.66 -10.97 2.81
CA VAL A 31 4.84 -9.91 3.81
C VAL A 31 6.27 -9.90 4.35
N ILE A 32 6.92 -8.73 4.26
CA ILE A 32 8.21 -8.48 4.91
C ILE A 32 7.98 -7.84 6.28
N VAL A 33 7.11 -6.84 6.33
CA VAL A 33 6.79 -6.08 7.55
C VAL A 33 5.30 -5.80 7.57
N ALA A 34 4.69 -6.02 8.73
CA ALA A 34 3.31 -5.65 8.99
C ALA A 34 3.25 -4.98 10.36
N MET A 35 2.74 -3.75 10.41
CA MET A 35 2.65 -2.96 11.63
C MET A 35 1.27 -2.34 11.75
N ARG A 36 0.72 -2.36 12.96
CA ARG A 36 -0.59 -1.76 13.24
C ARG A 36 -0.46 -0.81 14.41
N ALA A 37 -0.96 0.42 14.23
CA ALA A 37 -1.12 1.35 15.35
C ALA A 37 -2.18 0.80 16.32
N ASP A 38 -2.00 1.05 17.62
CA ASP A 38 -2.83 0.43 18.67
C ASP A 38 -4.33 0.60 18.45
N ASN A 39 -4.74 1.74 17.91
CA ASN A 39 -6.15 2.07 17.76
C ASN A 39 -6.69 1.85 16.34
N ALA A 40 -5.89 1.25 15.45
CA ALA A 40 -6.35 0.96 14.09
C ALA A 40 -7.40 -0.16 14.11
N GLY A 41 -8.40 -0.05 13.24
CA GLY A 41 -9.45 -1.06 13.13
C GLY A 41 -8.89 -2.43 12.74
N PRO A 42 -9.50 -3.53 13.22
CA PRO A 42 -8.96 -4.87 12.96
C PRO A 42 -8.89 -5.24 11.46
N HIS A 43 -9.77 -4.69 10.63
CA HIS A 43 -9.76 -4.94 9.17
C HIS A 43 -8.60 -4.27 8.45
N THR A 44 -7.95 -3.28 9.08
CA THR A 44 -6.95 -2.44 8.39
C THR A 44 -5.69 -3.21 8.02
N MET A 45 -5.29 -4.20 8.82
CA MET A 45 -4.11 -5.02 8.53
C MET A 45 -4.30 -5.82 7.24
N GLU A 46 -5.42 -6.51 7.09
CA GLU A 46 -5.73 -7.27 5.88
C GLU A 46 -5.88 -6.35 4.68
N ASN A 47 -6.55 -5.22 4.86
CA ASN A 47 -6.75 -4.23 3.81
C ASN A 47 -5.41 -3.66 3.32
N ALA A 48 -4.53 -3.27 4.24
CA ALA A 48 -3.19 -2.77 3.90
C ALA A 48 -2.37 -3.83 3.16
N ARG A 49 -2.42 -5.09 3.60
CA ARG A 49 -1.73 -6.20 2.95
C ARG A 49 -2.20 -6.38 1.50
N ARG A 50 -3.51 -6.36 1.27
CA ARG A 50 -4.07 -6.54 -0.07
C ARG A 50 -3.76 -5.36 -0.99
N LYS A 51 -3.71 -4.14 -0.45
CA LYS A 51 -3.28 -2.95 -1.21
C LYS A 51 -1.81 -3.08 -1.62
N ALA A 52 -0.94 -3.50 -0.71
CA ALA A 52 0.48 -3.74 -1.00
C ALA A 52 0.63 -4.81 -2.09
N TYR A 53 -0.09 -5.93 -1.96
CA TYR A 53 -0.07 -7.02 -2.92
C TYR A 53 -0.52 -6.56 -4.31
N THR A 54 -1.61 -5.80 -4.38
CA THR A 54 -2.17 -5.30 -5.64
C THR A 54 -1.19 -4.35 -6.33
N ALA A 55 -0.61 -3.41 -5.58
CA ALA A 55 0.35 -2.45 -6.13
C ALA A 55 1.60 -3.16 -6.67
N ARG A 56 2.10 -4.18 -5.96
CA ARG A 56 3.23 -4.98 -6.42
C ARG A 56 2.87 -5.79 -7.68
N SER A 57 1.71 -6.42 -7.68
CA SER A 57 1.30 -7.33 -8.74
C SER A 57 1.09 -6.62 -10.06
N PHE A 58 0.40 -5.49 -10.04
CA PHE A 58 0.00 -4.77 -11.25
C PHE A 58 0.85 -3.52 -11.51
N ARG A 59 1.86 -3.27 -10.68
CA ARG A 59 2.87 -2.22 -10.86
C ARG A 59 2.25 -0.83 -11.01
N THR A 60 1.25 -0.55 -10.20
CA THR A 60 0.50 0.70 -10.23
C THR A 60 0.05 1.09 -8.83
N SER A 61 -0.27 2.37 -8.63
CA SER A 61 -0.95 2.77 -7.40
C SER A 61 -2.33 2.12 -7.34
N THR A 62 -2.79 1.78 -6.15
CA THR A 62 -4.17 1.27 -6.02
C THR A 62 -5.20 2.38 -6.17
N THR A 63 -4.82 3.66 -6.09
CA THR A 63 -5.67 4.79 -6.49
C THR A 63 -6.02 4.70 -7.98
N ALA A 64 -5.01 4.52 -8.84
CA ALA A 64 -5.22 4.35 -10.28
C ALA A 64 -6.02 3.07 -10.57
N TYR A 65 -5.71 1.99 -9.86
CA TYR A 65 -6.40 0.71 -10.01
C TYR A 65 -7.89 0.82 -9.63
N ALA A 66 -8.17 1.49 -8.50
CA ALA A 66 -9.54 1.74 -8.05
C ALA A 66 -10.33 2.60 -9.05
N LYS A 67 -9.66 3.59 -9.68
CA LYS A 67 -10.30 4.42 -10.70
C LYS A 67 -10.70 3.57 -11.92
N ARG A 68 -9.82 2.69 -12.37
CA ARG A 68 -10.13 1.77 -13.47
C ARG A 68 -11.31 0.86 -13.11
N PHE A 69 -11.38 0.39 -11.87
CA PHE A 69 -12.52 -0.39 -11.39
C PHE A 69 -13.81 0.43 -11.45
N ALA A 70 -13.78 1.67 -10.97
CA ALA A 70 -14.93 2.56 -10.98
C ALA A 70 -15.38 2.90 -12.40
N ASP A 71 -14.44 2.97 -13.35
CA ASP A 71 -14.72 3.25 -14.77
C ASP A 71 -15.15 1.98 -15.54
N ASN A 72 -15.42 0.88 -14.83
CA ASN A 72 -15.87 -0.40 -15.40
C ASN A 72 -14.87 -1.04 -16.38
N ASP A 73 -13.56 -0.86 -16.15
CA ASP A 73 -12.52 -1.55 -16.91
C ASP A 73 -12.72 -3.06 -16.75
N PRO A 74 -12.98 -3.81 -17.83
CA PRO A 74 -13.31 -5.23 -17.73
C PRO A 74 -12.14 -6.07 -17.21
N VAL A 75 -10.91 -5.69 -17.47
CA VAL A 75 -9.73 -6.40 -16.99
C VAL A 75 -9.64 -6.30 -15.47
N VAL A 76 -9.75 -5.09 -14.93
CA VAL A 76 -9.72 -4.86 -13.48
C VAL A 76 -10.90 -5.57 -12.79
N ARG A 77 -12.09 -5.51 -13.41
CA ARG A 77 -13.28 -6.20 -12.89
C ARG A 77 -13.08 -7.70 -12.76
N GLN A 78 -12.33 -8.29 -13.68
CA GLN A 78 -11.96 -9.70 -13.61
C GLN A 78 -10.89 -9.98 -12.56
N GLN A 79 -9.86 -9.11 -12.48
CA GLN A 79 -8.72 -9.30 -11.59
C GLN A 79 -9.09 -9.21 -10.11
N VAL A 80 -10.09 -8.40 -9.75
CA VAL A 80 -10.52 -8.29 -8.34
C VAL A 80 -11.16 -9.58 -7.81
N THR A 81 -11.45 -10.56 -8.67
CA THR A 81 -11.89 -11.89 -8.24
C THR A 81 -10.74 -12.76 -7.79
N LEU A 82 -9.48 -12.38 -8.05
CA LEU A 82 -8.31 -13.12 -7.60
C LEU A 82 -8.08 -12.93 -6.10
N PRO A 83 -7.55 -13.95 -5.42
CA PRO A 83 -7.17 -13.79 -4.01
C PRO A 83 -6.18 -12.63 -3.84
N ASN A 84 -6.30 -11.92 -2.72
CA ASN A 84 -5.39 -10.86 -2.31
C ASN A 84 -5.46 -9.56 -3.12
N VAL A 85 -6.23 -9.51 -4.18
CA VAL A 85 -6.38 -8.30 -5.01
C VAL A 85 -7.52 -7.43 -4.48
N ILE A 86 -7.28 -6.12 -4.40
CA ILE A 86 -8.29 -5.16 -3.94
C ILE A 86 -8.18 -3.85 -4.72
N ALA A 87 -9.32 -3.27 -5.07
CA ALA A 87 -9.38 -2.00 -5.80
C ALA A 87 -9.77 -0.86 -4.84
N ILE A 88 -8.90 -0.61 -3.87
CA ILE A 88 -9.08 0.45 -2.86
C ILE A 88 -7.79 1.28 -2.79
N PRO A 89 -7.87 2.64 -2.85
CA PRO A 89 -6.70 3.50 -2.75
C PRO A 89 -5.89 3.28 -1.47
N GLY A 90 -4.58 3.46 -1.54
CA GLY A 90 -3.70 3.39 -0.38
C GLY A 90 -2.50 2.46 -0.55
N GLY A 91 -2.29 1.92 -1.74
CA GLY A 91 -1.11 1.10 -2.06
C GLY A 91 -0.26 1.73 -3.13
N LEU A 92 1.06 1.63 -2.99
CA LEU A 92 2.03 2.08 -3.99
C LEU A 92 3.06 0.99 -4.26
N PRO A 93 3.50 0.86 -5.53
CA PRO A 93 4.65 0.01 -5.82
C PRO A 93 5.93 0.67 -5.31
N VAL A 94 6.87 -0.14 -4.86
CA VAL A 94 8.22 0.32 -4.51
C VAL A 94 9.13 0.04 -5.68
N LYS A 95 9.75 1.09 -6.21
CA LYS A 95 10.60 0.98 -7.40
C LYS A 95 12.07 1.22 -7.03
N LEU A 96 12.93 0.35 -7.53
CA LEU A 96 14.37 0.56 -7.58
C LEU A 96 14.72 0.88 -9.05
N GLY A 97 14.97 2.15 -9.33
CA GLY A 97 14.98 2.62 -10.71
C GLY A 97 13.61 2.37 -11.36
N ASP A 98 13.58 1.63 -12.46
CA ASP A 98 12.33 1.30 -13.16
C ASP A 98 11.74 -0.05 -12.73
N GLU A 99 12.44 -0.79 -11.88
CA GLU A 99 12.01 -2.12 -11.44
C GLU A 99 11.12 -2.03 -10.19
N VAL A 100 9.95 -2.65 -10.22
CA VAL A 100 9.10 -2.79 -9.04
C VAL A 100 9.60 -3.96 -8.20
N ILE A 101 10.12 -3.65 -7.01
CA ILE A 101 10.75 -4.65 -6.13
C ILE A 101 9.89 -5.02 -4.92
N ALA A 102 8.84 -4.26 -4.66
CA ALA A 102 8.00 -4.45 -3.48
C ALA A 102 6.67 -3.71 -3.67
N GLY A 103 5.79 -3.84 -2.70
CA GLY A 103 4.57 -3.05 -2.59
C GLY A 103 4.36 -2.61 -1.15
N VAL A 104 3.73 -1.46 -0.98
CA VAL A 104 3.38 -0.92 0.35
C VAL A 104 1.91 -0.57 0.36
N GLY A 105 1.22 -0.91 1.44
CA GLY A 105 -0.17 -0.52 1.64
C GLY A 105 -0.40 0.05 3.02
N VAL A 106 -1.30 1.04 3.09
CA VAL A 106 -1.77 1.64 4.33
C VAL A 106 -3.29 1.61 4.33
N SER A 107 -3.88 1.35 5.50
CA SER A 107 -5.33 1.35 5.67
C SER A 107 -5.70 1.92 7.04
N GLY A 108 -6.76 2.71 7.08
CA GLY A 108 -7.29 3.32 8.32
C GLY A 108 -7.47 4.83 8.24
N SER A 109 -7.11 5.45 7.12
CA SER A 109 -7.27 6.88 6.90
C SER A 109 -7.86 7.14 5.51
N PRO A 110 -9.16 6.84 5.29
CA PRO A 110 -9.78 6.95 3.97
C PRO A 110 -9.49 8.29 3.29
N GLY A 111 -9.01 8.24 2.05
CA GLY A 111 -8.62 9.43 1.30
C GLY A 111 -7.24 9.97 1.64
N VAL A 112 -6.56 9.45 2.67
CA VAL A 112 -5.24 9.93 3.14
C VAL A 112 -4.20 8.81 3.17
N ASP A 113 -4.61 7.57 2.91
CA ASP A 113 -3.71 6.40 3.00
C ASP A 113 -2.49 6.54 2.07
N GLU A 114 -2.69 6.91 0.81
CA GLU A 114 -1.60 7.01 -0.16
C GLU A 114 -0.55 8.06 0.21
N PRO A 115 -0.91 9.30 0.62
CA PRO A 115 0.09 10.27 1.10
C PRO A 115 0.94 9.74 2.25
N CYS A 116 0.40 8.92 3.14
CA CYS A 116 1.18 8.31 4.22
C CYS A 116 2.19 7.30 3.68
N VAL A 117 1.79 6.49 2.69
CA VAL A 117 2.72 5.58 2.00
C VAL A 117 3.81 6.38 1.32
N GLN A 118 3.45 7.46 0.63
CA GLN A 118 4.43 8.29 -0.08
C GLN A 118 5.46 8.88 0.88
N ALA A 119 5.04 9.31 2.07
CA ALA A 119 5.97 9.79 3.09
C ALA A 119 7.00 8.71 3.48
N GLY A 120 6.56 7.45 3.58
CA GLY A 120 7.45 6.33 3.85
C GLY A 120 8.46 6.10 2.73
N LEU A 121 8.01 6.16 1.49
CA LEU A 121 8.88 6.01 0.31
C LEU A 121 9.88 7.16 0.20
N ASP A 122 9.44 8.38 0.47
CA ASP A 122 10.31 9.57 0.43
C ASP A 122 11.43 9.45 1.46
N LYS A 123 11.15 8.85 2.61
CA LYS A 123 12.14 8.66 3.68
C LYS A 123 13.31 7.80 3.24
N VAL A 124 13.09 6.85 2.35
CA VAL A 124 14.11 5.91 1.85
C VAL A 124 14.48 6.18 0.38
N ALA A 125 14.10 7.33 -0.17
CA ALA A 125 14.27 7.62 -1.59
C ALA A 125 15.71 7.43 -2.10
N GLU A 126 16.72 7.78 -1.29
CA GLU A 126 18.13 7.61 -1.67
C GLU A 126 18.51 6.14 -1.87
N GLN A 127 17.86 5.23 -1.15
CA GLN A 127 18.11 3.78 -1.28
C GLN A 127 17.43 3.17 -2.51
N LEU A 128 16.53 3.91 -3.15
CA LEU A 128 15.73 3.43 -4.28
C LEU A 128 16.18 3.98 -5.63
N LYS A 129 17.31 4.65 -5.68
CA LYS A 129 17.87 5.19 -6.93
C LYS A 129 18.52 4.13 -7.82
#